data_cd5570b4a118ae533114e057757fa76d
#
_entry.id   cd5570b4a118ae533114e057757fa76d
#
_cell.length_a   1.000
_cell.length_b   1.000
_cell.length_c   1.000
_cell.angle_alpha   90.00
_cell.angle_beta   90.00
_cell.angle_gamma   90.00
#
_symmetry.space_group_name_H-M   'P 1'
#
loop_
_entity.id
_entity.type
_entity.pdbx_description
1 polymer ?
#
loop_
_entity_poly.entity_id
_entity_poly.type
_entity_poly.pdbx_seq_one_letter_code
_entity_poly.pdbx_strand_id
1 'polypeptide(L)'
;WADMGEVYDRVIIGEKQYDFVKGVKNFKAQMIHYFPMDATAIDRYVDLIFEANKAMKNFYLNKTLPQWVSRFLGTFLTKKYLKFTDQTTYEVLSTLTQNEALIKVLCGQYGDYGLPPRQSSFAMHASVVKHYFDGGSFPIGGSGVIVTYIEQVLATHQSDLLISAEVAEILVKRNKAIGVRMKDGKQFFAKAVVSGVGIFNTYDQLLAPESKWRARFKKQLQKIQPSVGHGCLYIGLNGTPQDLKLPKTNLWIYPQAKDHDTCVADYLADTTQAFPVVYISFPSAKDPSWSERYPGKSTIDIITLLPYETFAQWDGTQWMHRGSEYEALKEKVAQRLLTHLFEQLPHLKDHIDHYELSTPLTTKNFVNYSHGELYGIDHTPARFRQRFLKPLTPIKGLYLTGQDIVTAGVGGALFSGLITASAMTGRNYMKKIM
;
A
#
# COMPACT_ATOMS: atom_id res chain seq x y z
N TRP A 1 7.06 -18.75 4.56
CA TRP A 1 7.21 -17.45 5.20
C TRP A 1 8.14 -17.58 6.41
N ALA A 2 9.05 -16.62 6.59
CA ALA A 2 9.94 -16.54 7.75
C ALA A 2 9.32 -15.57 8.78
N ASP A 3 9.31 -15.97 10.05
CA ASP A 3 8.87 -15.15 11.18
C ASP A 3 9.90 -14.04 11.45
N MET A 4 9.45 -12.82 11.66
CA MET A 4 10.32 -11.68 11.97
C MET A 4 10.71 -11.59 13.45
N GLY A 5 10.14 -12.44 14.31
CA GLY A 5 10.39 -12.44 15.75
C GLY A 5 9.35 -11.69 16.57
N GLU A 6 9.61 -11.54 17.86
CA GLU A 6 8.66 -10.93 18.79
C GLU A 6 8.42 -9.45 18.52
N VAL A 7 9.45 -8.68 18.16
CA VAL A 7 9.37 -7.27 17.79
C VAL A 7 9.49 -7.17 16.27
N TYR A 8 8.37 -6.91 15.58
CA TYR A 8 8.37 -6.82 14.13
C TYR A 8 8.60 -5.41 13.62
N ASP A 9 8.13 -4.39 14.35
CA ASP A 9 8.32 -2.97 14.04
C ASP A 9 8.76 -2.19 15.27
N ARG A 10 9.52 -1.14 15.05
CA ARG A 10 9.93 -0.16 16.08
C ARG A 10 9.61 1.24 15.59
N VAL A 11 8.75 1.94 16.33
CA VAL A 11 8.43 3.35 16.09
C VAL A 11 9.42 4.22 16.89
N ILE A 12 10.10 5.12 16.22
CA ILE A 12 11.10 6.01 16.78
C ILE A 12 10.62 7.45 16.62
N ILE A 13 10.45 8.16 17.74
CA ILE A 13 10.00 9.56 17.77
C ILE A 13 11.03 10.37 18.56
N GLY A 14 11.92 11.06 17.85
CA GLY A 14 13.11 11.65 18.47
C GLY A 14 14.01 10.57 19.06
N GLU A 15 14.29 10.64 20.35
CA GLU A 15 15.12 9.66 21.07
C GLU A 15 14.31 8.48 21.63
N LYS A 16 12.98 8.57 21.64
CA LYS A 16 12.10 7.55 22.22
C LYS A 16 11.79 6.45 21.20
N GLN A 17 11.86 5.20 21.68
CA GLN A 17 11.59 4.01 20.89
C GLN A 17 10.41 3.24 21.48
N TYR A 18 9.51 2.77 20.60
CA TYR A 18 8.30 2.06 20.95
C TYR A 18 8.20 0.77 20.12
N ASP A 19 8.37 -0.36 20.76
CA ASP A 19 8.34 -1.67 20.11
C ASP A 19 6.90 -2.13 19.88
N PHE A 20 6.62 -2.52 18.65
CA PHE A 20 5.38 -3.18 18.25
C PHE A 20 5.63 -4.69 18.25
N VAL A 21 4.92 -5.38 19.12
CA VAL A 21 5.19 -6.77 19.46
C VAL A 21 4.06 -7.70 19.03
N LYS A 22 4.44 -8.92 18.69
CA LYS A 22 3.55 -10.01 18.28
C LYS A 22 2.61 -10.43 19.43
N GLY A 23 1.35 -10.64 19.08
CA GLY A 23 0.32 -11.09 20.00
C GLY A 23 -0.45 -9.96 20.66
N VAL A 24 -1.80 -10.03 20.59
CA VAL A 24 -2.70 -8.99 21.13
C VAL A 24 -2.42 -8.67 22.60
N LYS A 25 -2.21 -9.71 23.42
CA LYS A 25 -1.94 -9.52 24.85
C LYS A 25 -0.61 -8.82 25.10
N ASN A 26 0.41 -9.22 24.35
CA ASN A 26 1.74 -8.63 24.43
C ASN A 26 1.72 -7.18 23.95
N PHE A 27 1.08 -6.91 22.83
CA PHE A 27 0.89 -5.54 22.31
C PHE A 27 0.22 -4.63 23.33
N LYS A 28 -0.89 -5.07 23.94
CA LYS A 28 -1.58 -4.31 25.00
C LYS A 28 -0.66 -4.06 26.19
N ALA A 29 0.00 -5.08 26.71
CA ALA A 29 0.94 -4.97 27.81
C ALA A 29 2.08 -3.99 27.51
N GLN A 30 2.64 -4.06 26.32
CA GLN A 30 3.74 -3.20 25.88
C GLN A 30 3.27 -1.74 25.75
N MET A 31 2.10 -1.47 25.17
CA MET A 31 1.58 -0.10 25.06
C MET A 31 1.20 0.45 26.44
N ILE A 32 0.62 -0.34 27.34
CA ILE A 32 0.33 0.05 28.72
C ILE A 32 1.62 0.33 29.50
N HIS A 33 2.67 -0.44 29.27
CA HIS A 33 4.01 -0.16 29.86
C HIS A 33 4.51 1.23 29.48
N TYR A 34 4.37 1.62 28.21
CA TYR A 34 4.77 2.95 27.73
C TYR A 34 3.82 4.08 28.21
N PHE A 35 2.53 3.78 28.33
CA PHE A 35 1.47 4.75 28.65
C PHE A 35 0.53 4.22 29.73
N PRO A 36 1.01 4.09 30.99
CA PRO A 36 0.24 3.43 32.06
C PRO A 36 -1.05 4.17 32.44
N MET A 37 -1.11 5.49 32.22
CA MET A 37 -2.32 6.29 32.52
C MET A 37 -3.41 6.11 31.46
N ASP A 38 -3.08 5.53 30.31
CA ASP A 38 -4.00 5.33 29.18
C ASP A 38 -4.45 3.87 29.01
N ALA A 39 -4.28 3.00 30.02
CA ALA A 39 -4.57 1.57 29.94
C ALA A 39 -5.99 1.28 29.40
N THR A 40 -7.00 1.99 29.89
CA THR A 40 -8.39 1.85 29.44
C THR A 40 -8.57 2.25 27.98
N ALA A 41 -7.88 3.31 27.51
CA ALA A 41 -7.92 3.76 26.14
C ALA A 41 -7.28 2.73 25.19
N ILE A 42 -6.15 2.13 25.61
CA ILE A 42 -5.46 1.06 24.87
C ILE A 42 -6.34 -0.18 24.75
N ASP A 43 -7.00 -0.59 25.84
CA ASP A 43 -7.94 -1.72 25.82
C ASP A 43 -9.08 -1.45 24.82
N ARG A 44 -9.72 -0.29 24.92
CA ARG A 44 -10.81 0.09 24.03
C ARG A 44 -10.37 0.25 22.58
N TYR A 45 -9.18 0.74 22.33
CA TYR A 45 -8.58 0.81 20.99
C TYR A 45 -8.50 -0.59 20.34
N VAL A 46 -7.96 -1.57 21.06
CA VAL A 46 -7.85 -2.95 20.56
C VAL A 46 -9.25 -3.53 20.27
N ASP A 47 -10.22 -3.31 21.13
CA ASP A 47 -11.60 -3.75 20.89
C ASP A 47 -12.19 -3.16 19.62
N LEU A 48 -11.98 -1.85 19.38
CA LEU A 48 -12.43 -1.16 18.16
C LEU A 48 -11.77 -1.72 16.89
N ILE A 49 -10.49 -2.10 16.97
CA ILE A 49 -9.79 -2.78 15.88
C ILE A 49 -10.52 -4.08 15.50
N PHE A 50 -10.88 -4.91 16.46
CA PHE A 50 -11.61 -6.15 16.21
C PHE A 50 -13.05 -5.90 15.73
N GLU A 51 -13.76 -4.92 16.30
CA GLU A 51 -15.11 -4.55 15.88
C GLU A 51 -15.16 -4.10 14.42
N ALA A 52 -14.21 -3.24 14.01
CA ALA A 52 -14.09 -2.76 12.63
C ALA A 52 -13.83 -3.91 11.64
N ASN A 53 -12.87 -4.78 11.95
CA ASN A 53 -12.56 -5.93 11.11
C ASN A 53 -13.71 -6.94 11.02
N LYS A 54 -14.44 -7.19 12.10
CA LYS A 54 -15.65 -8.03 12.06
C LYS A 54 -16.74 -7.44 11.16
N ALA A 55 -16.89 -6.12 11.14
CA ALA A 55 -17.89 -5.43 10.32
C ALA A 55 -17.52 -5.43 8.82
N MET A 56 -16.24 -5.56 8.48
CA MET A 56 -15.68 -5.50 7.12
C MET A 56 -16.26 -6.59 6.19
N LYS A 57 -16.53 -7.78 6.71
CA LYS A 57 -17.00 -8.94 5.93
C LYS A 57 -18.23 -8.62 5.07
N ASN A 58 -19.25 -8.03 5.65
CA ASN A 58 -20.50 -7.72 4.94
C ASN A 58 -20.33 -6.57 3.95
N PHE A 59 -19.42 -5.63 4.21
CA PHE A 59 -19.08 -4.56 3.28
C PHE A 59 -18.49 -5.13 1.98
N TYR A 60 -17.53 -6.04 2.08
CA TYR A 60 -16.93 -6.65 0.90
C TYR A 60 -17.86 -7.65 0.21
N LEU A 61 -18.71 -8.36 0.96
CA LEU A 61 -19.76 -9.18 0.36
C LEU A 61 -20.68 -8.32 -0.52
N ASN A 62 -21.07 -7.14 -0.08
CA ASN A 62 -21.89 -6.23 -0.89
C ASN A 62 -21.24 -5.86 -2.23
N LYS A 63 -19.88 -5.80 -2.31
CA LYS A 63 -19.17 -5.52 -3.56
C LYS A 63 -19.29 -6.63 -4.61
N THR A 64 -19.57 -7.87 -4.21
CA THR A 64 -19.77 -9.00 -5.13
C THR A 64 -21.17 -9.05 -5.70
N LEU A 65 -22.13 -8.35 -5.09
CA LEU A 65 -23.53 -8.42 -5.47
C LEU A 65 -23.83 -7.62 -6.76
N PRO A 66 -24.79 -8.10 -7.60
CA PRO A 66 -25.33 -7.33 -8.72
C PRO A 66 -25.79 -5.94 -8.27
N GLN A 67 -25.70 -4.96 -9.17
CA GLN A 67 -25.98 -3.57 -8.81
C GLN A 67 -27.39 -3.33 -8.26
N TRP A 68 -28.40 -4.04 -8.81
CA TRP A 68 -29.77 -3.93 -8.33
C TRP A 68 -29.94 -4.49 -6.91
N VAL A 69 -29.30 -5.64 -6.58
CA VAL A 69 -29.30 -6.22 -5.22
C VAL A 69 -28.60 -5.28 -4.24
N SER A 70 -27.40 -4.80 -4.61
CA SER A 70 -26.62 -3.86 -3.81
C SER A 70 -27.37 -2.53 -3.57
N ARG A 71 -28.27 -2.13 -4.46
CA ARG A 71 -29.10 -0.93 -4.28
C ARG A 71 -30.14 -1.09 -3.16
N PHE A 72 -30.72 -2.29 -2.99
CA PHE A 72 -31.72 -2.58 -1.97
C PHE A 72 -31.09 -3.01 -0.63
N LEU A 73 -30.11 -3.94 -0.66
CA LEU A 73 -29.53 -4.52 0.55
C LEU A 73 -28.25 -3.82 0.98
N GLY A 74 -27.62 -3.02 0.10
CA GLY A 74 -26.31 -2.45 0.34
C GLY A 74 -26.23 -1.57 1.58
N THR A 75 -27.24 -0.74 1.82
CA THR A 75 -27.27 0.14 3.00
C THR A 75 -27.27 -0.67 4.29
N PHE A 76 -28.04 -1.76 4.35
CA PHE A 76 -28.08 -2.65 5.51
C PHE A 76 -26.74 -3.40 5.72
N LEU A 77 -26.18 -3.96 4.64
CA LEU A 77 -24.93 -4.73 4.69
C LEU A 77 -23.72 -3.85 5.05
N THR A 78 -23.72 -2.60 4.61
CA THR A 78 -22.56 -1.70 4.80
C THR A 78 -22.65 -0.86 6.07
N LYS A 79 -23.83 -0.64 6.64
CA LYS A 79 -24.07 0.31 7.75
C LYS A 79 -23.10 0.15 8.94
N LYS A 80 -22.83 -1.09 9.35
CA LYS A 80 -21.94 -1.35 10.49
C LYS A 80 -20.49 -0.94 10.19
N TYR A 81 -20.00 -1.22 8.97
CA TYR A 81 -18.63 -0.90 8.60
C TYR A 81 -18.47 0.60 8.30
N LEU A 82 -19.50 1.24 7.73
CA LEU A 82 -19.47 2.68 7.45
C LEU A 82 -19.30 3.53 8.71
N LYS A 83 -19.66 3.05 9.89
CA LYS A 83 -19.36 3.73 11.16
C LYS A 83 -17.86 3.93 11.37
N PHE A 84 -17.05 2.97 10.93
CA PHE A 84 -15.59 2.99 11.06
C PHE A 84 -14.93 3.64 9.85
N THR A 85 -15.52 3.50 8.65
CA THR A 85 -14.94 4.11 7.44
C THR A 85 -15.19 5.60 7.35
N ASP A 86 -16.28 6.10 7.93
CA ASP A 86 -16.70 7.50 7.82
C ASP A 86 -15.96 8.44 8.78
N GLN A 87 -15.23 7.89 9.73
CA GLN A 87 -14.40 8.62 10.69
C GLN A 87 -12.93 8.48 10.32
N THR A 88 -12.18 9.54 10.53
CA THR A 88 -10.72 9.49 10.43
C THR A 88 -10.11 8.75 11.62
N THR A 89 -8.89 8.27 11.46
CA THR A 89 -8.15 7.61 12.53
C THR A 89 -8.00 8.52 13.74
N TYR A 90 -7.67 9.80 13.53
CA TYR A 90 -7.53 10.77 14.60
C TYR A 90 -8.86 11.04 15.33
N GLU A 91 -9.96 11.21 14.59
CA GLU A 91 -11.29 11.40 15.21
C GLU A 91 -11.65 10.27 16.15
N VAL A 92 -11.39 9.01 15.77
CA VAL A 92 -11.68 7.88 16.66
C VAL A 92 -10.75 7.87 17.86
N LEU A 93 -9.43 8.00 17.66
CA LEU A 93 -8.44 7.92 18.76
C LEU A 93 -8.61 9.07 19.77
N SER A 94 -8.93 10.27 19.32
CA SER A 94 -9.17 11.43 20.20
C SER A 94 -10.41 11.29 21.09
N THR A 95 -11.34 10.36 20.77
CA THR A 95 -12.44 9.99 21.69
C THR A 95 -11.99 9.07 22.82
N LEU A 96 -10.85 8.40 22.67
CA LEU A 96 -10.34 7.42 23.64
C LEU A 96 -9.38 8.05 24.64
N THR A 97 -8.55 8.98 24.17
CA THR A 97 -7.52 9.65 24.97
C THR A 97 -7.24 11.06 24.47
N GLN A 98 -6.76 11.92 25.37
CA GLN A 98 -6.19 13.23 25.06
C GLN A 98 -4.66 13.20 25.00
N ASN A 99 -4.05 12.03 25.16
CA ASN A 99 -2.60 11.86 25.10
C ASN A 99 -2.12 11.81 23.65
N GLU A 100 -1.73 12.95 23.11
CA GLU A 100 -1.22 13.09 21.72
C GLU A 100 0.01 12.21 21.46
N ALA A 101 0.83 11.93 22.48
CA ALA A 101 1.96 11.03 22.33
C ALA A 101 1.53 9.58 22.07
N LEU A 102 0.50 9.12 22.78
CA LEU A 102 -0.09 7.79 22.56
C LEU A 102 -0.72 7.72 21.17
N ILE A 103 -1.51 8.74 20.78
CA ILE A 103 -2.14 8.81 19.44
C ILE A 103 -1.06 8.72 18.36
N LYS A 104 0.03 9.50 18.51
CA LYS A 104 1.15 9.50 17.57
C LYS A 104 1.81 8.13 17.45
N VAL A 105 2.04 7.44 18.57
CA VAL A 105 2.63 6.09 18.58
C VAL A 105 1.69 5.07 17.94
N LEU A 106 0.40 5.03 18.32
CA LEU A 106 -0.57 4.08 17.75
C LEU A 106 -0.74 4.25 16.24
N CYS A 107 -0.53 5.46 15.71
CA CYS A 107 -0.56 5.77 14.29
C CYS A 107 0.79 5.53 13.58
N GLY A 108 1.80 5.02 14.27
CA GLY A 108 3.17 4.90 13.74
C GLY A 108 3.35 3.94 12.55
N GLN A 109 2.30 3.30 12.08
CA GLN A 109 2.31 2.47 10.87
C GLN A 109 1.48 3.10 9.71
N TYR A 110 1.19 4.43 9.77
CA TYR A 110 0.37 5.05 8.73
C TYR A 110 1.01 5.02 7.34
N GLY A 111 2.32 4.87 7.27
CA GLY A 111 3.04 4.67 6.00
C GLY A 111 2.56 3.47 5.21
N ASP A 112 2.05 2.41 5.87
CA ASP A 112 1.50 1.21 5.21
C ASP A 112 0.22 1.47 4.40
N TYR A 113 -0.43 2.61 4.58
CA TYR A 113 -1.61 3.02 3.80
C TYR A 113 -1.54 4.46 3.28
N GLY A 114 -0.43 5.17 3.54
CA GLY A 114 -0.01 6.41 2.87
C GLY A 114 -0.63 7.70 3.38
N LEU A 115 -1.57 7.68 4.32
CA LEU A 115 -2.25 8.86 4.81
C LEU A 115 -2.10 9.05 6.32
N PRO A 116 -1.79 10.28 6.80
CA PRO A 116 -1.70 10.57 8.22
C PRO A 116 -3.08 10.51 8.91
N PRO A 117 -3.11 10.47 10.25
CA PRO A 117 -4.31 10.12 11.03
C PRO A 117 -5.57 10.97 10.80
N ARG A 118 -5.44 12.27 10.51
CA ARG A 118 -6.59 13.17 10.28
C ARG A 118 -7.20 13.03 8.89
N GLN A 119 -6.55 12.27 8.00
CA GLN A 119 -7.00 12.05 6.63
C GLN A 119 -7.40 10.59 6.37
N SER A 120 -6.72 9.64 7.00
CA SER A 120 -6.97 8.22 6.82
C SER A 120 -8.26 7.77 7.48
N SER A 121 -9.02 6.90 6.80
CA SER A 121 -10.16 6.21 7.41
C SER A 121 -9.70 5.28 8.53
N PHE A 122 -10.36 5.33 9.69
CA PHE A 122 -10.09 4.42 10.82
C PHE A 122 -10.23 2.95 10.42
N ALA A 123 -11.15 2.63 9.52
CA ALA A 123 -11.30 1.25 9.05
C ALA A 123 -10.04 0.73 8.33
N MET A 124 -9.32 1.59 7.59
CA MET A 124 -8.05 1.21 6.97
C MET A 124 -6.96 0.98 8.01
N HIS A 125 -6.80 1.91 8.92
CA HIS A 125 -5.90 1.78 10.07
C HIS A 125 -6.17 0.48 10.85
N ALA A 126 -7.44 0.23 11.21
CA ALA A 126 -7.84 -0.98 11.92
C ALA A 126 -7.50 -2.28 11.15
N SER A 127 -7.58 -2.26 9.84
CA SER A 127 -7.23 -3.44 9.02
C SER A 127 -5.74 -3.73 9.07
N VAL A 128 -4.88 -2.71 8.99
CA VAL A 128 -3.43 -2.84 9.08
C VAL A 128 -3.02 -3.31 10.47
N VAL A 129 -3.50 -2.66 11.52
CA VAL A 129 -3.16 -3.04 12.91
C VAL A 129 -3.59 -4.48 13.22
N LYS A 130 -4.81 -4.88 12.80
CA LYS A 130 -5.28 -6.27 13.01
C LYS A 130 -4.38 -7.29 12.31
N HIS A 131 -3.93 -6.97 11.10
CA HIS A 131 -3.03 -7.82 10.34
C HIS A 131 -1.72 -8.09 11.11
N TYR A 132 -1.16 -7.06 11.76
CA TYR A 132 0.10 -7.17 12.51
C TYR A 132 -0.04 -7.77 13.91
N PHE A 133 -1.23 -7.95 14.46
CA PHE A 133 -1.38 -8.61 15.77
C PHE A 133 -0.87 -10.04 15.80
N ASP A 134 -0.80 -10.71 14.66
CA ASP A 134 -0.22 -12.06 14.54
C ASP A 134 1.29 -12.04 14.26
N GLY A 135 1.91 -10.83 14.25
CA GLY A 135 3.32 -10.60 13.97
C GLY A 135 3.62 -10.31 12.50
N GLY A 136 4.88 -10.03 12.21
CA GLY A 136 5.40 -9.84 10.85
C GLY A 136 5.97 -11.11 10.26
N SER A 137 5.82 -11.31 8.96
CA SER A 137 6.42 -12.42 8.21
C SER A 137 7.03 -11.95 6.90
N PHE A 138 8.11 -12.58 6.47
CA PHE A 138 8.83 -12.25 5.24
C PHE A 138 8.85 -13.47 4.29
N PRO A 139 8.68 -13.28 2.97
CA PRO A 139 8.72 -14.39 2.01
C PRO A 139 10.14 -14.95 1.89
N ILE A 140 10.32 -16.25 2.16
CA ILE A 140 11.60 -16.95 1.98
C ILE A 140 11.93 -16.96 0.48
N GLY A 141 13.08 -16.42 0.11
CA GLY A 141 13.47 -16.20 -1.28
C GLY A 141 13.18 -14.79 -1.80
N GLY A 142 12.63 -13.90 -0.95
CA GLY A 142 12.28 -12.52 -1.28
C GLY A 142 10.89 -12.37 -1.94
N SER A 143 10.50 -11.14 -2.25
CA SER A 143 9.17 -10.84 -2.80
C SER A 143 8.90 -11.48 -4.17
N GLY A 144 9.94 -11.75 -4.95
CA GLY A 144 9.83 -12.38 -6.28
C GLY A 144 9.18 -13.77 -6.26
N VAL A 145 9.29 -14.52 -5.15
CA VAL A 145 8.67 -15.85 -5.04
C VAL A 145 7.15 -15.81 -5.13
N ILE A 146 6.53 -14.68 -4.80
CA ILE A 146 5.07 -14.50 -4.94
C ILE A 146 4.67 -14.64 -6.41
N VAL A 147 5.43 -14.01 -7.32
CA VAL A 147 5.22 -14.11 -8.76
C VAL A 147 5.43 -15.54 -9.23
N THR A 148 6.52 -16.17 -8.83
CA THR A 148 6.84 -17.57 -9.20
C THR A 148 5.71 -18.55 -8.84
N TYR A 149 5.13 -18.42 -7.63
CA TYR A 149 3.99 -19.26 -7.25
C TYR A 149 2.72 -18.95 -8.05
N ILE A 150 2.47 -17.68 -8.39
CA ILE A 150 1.34 -17.32 -9.25
C ILE A 150 1.52 -17.90 -10.66
N GLU A 151 2.73 -17.82 -11.23
CA GLU A 151 3.06 -18.40 -12.54
C GLU A 151 2.82 -19.92 -12.58
N GLN A 152 3.20 -20.65 -11.52
CA GLN A 152 2.92 -22.08 -11.40
C GLN A 152 1.42 -22.38 -11.43
N VAL A 153 0.61 -21.57 -10.74
CA VAL A 153 -0.87 -21.70 -10.76
C VAL A 153 -1.41 -21.41 -12.15
N LEU A 154 -0.93 -20.38 -12.84
CA LEU A 154 -1.34 -20.04 -14.20
C LEU A 154 -1.01 -21.18 -15.17
N ALA A 155 0.20 -21.73 -15.11
CA ALA A 155 0.63 -22.86 -15.94
C ALA A 155 -0.24 -24.12 -15.72
N THR A 156 -0.59 -24.43 -14.46
CA THR A 156 -1.47 -25.57 -14.11
C THR A 156 -2.86 -25.43 -14.78
N HIS A 157 -3.31 -24.18 -15.00
CA HIS A 157 -4.60 -23.89 -15.61
C HIS A 157 -4.50 -23.50 -17.10
N GLN A 158 -3.37 -23.79 -17.77
CA GLN A 158 -3.15 -23.48 -19.20
C GLN A 158 -3.39 -22.01 -19.51
N SER A 159 -2.96 -21.13 -18.60
CA SER A 159 -3.06 -19.68 -18.75
C SER A 159 -1.69 -19.11 -19.12
N ASP A 160 -1.67 -18.13 -20.02
CA ASP A 160 -0.46 -17.46 -20.49
C ASP A 160 -0.21 -16.17 -19.71
N LEU A 161 1.06 -15.86 -19.47
CA LEU A 161 1.54 -14.57 -18.98
C LEU A 161 2.36 -13.90 -20.10
N LEU A 162 1.88 -12.75 -20.58
CA LEU A 162 2.59 -11.93 -21.55
C LEU A 162 3.28 -10.78 -20.83
N ILE A 163 4.59 -10.72 -20.90
CA ILE A 163 5.44 -9.60 -20.43
C ILE A 163 5.71 -8.62 -21.56
N SER A 164 6.09 -7.39 -21.22
CA SER A 164 6.33 -6.31 -22.22
C SER A 164 5.16 -6.12 -23.19
N ALA A 165 3.95 -6.34 -22.70
CA ALA A 165 2.71 -6.40 -23.47
C ALA A 165 1.73 -5.32 -23.00
N GLU A 166 2.02 -4.05 -23.35
CA GLU A 166 1.22 -2.92 -22.90
C GLU A 166 -0.11 -2.81 -23.63
N VAL A 167 -1.20 -2.78 -22.85
CA VAL A 167 -2.56 -2.56 -23.36
C VAL A 167 -2.78 -1.07 -23.60
N ALA A 168 -3.18 -0.71 -24.81
CA ALA A 168 -3.52 0.66 -25.20
C ALA A 168 -5.02 0.97 -25.06
N GLU A 169 -5.89 -0.05 -25.23
CA GLU A 169 -7.33 0.18 -25.20
C GLU A 169 -8.11 -1.08 -24.81
N ILE A 170 -9.20 -0.89 -24.06
CA ILE A 170 -10.23 -1.91 -23.83
C ILE A 170 -11.29 -1.74 -24.92
N LEU A 171 -11.40 -2.74 -25.81
CA LEU A 171 -12.33 -2.73 -26.93
C LEU A 171 -13.77 -2.92 -26.44
N VAL A 172 -14.62 -1.91 -26.66
CA VAL A 172 -16.04 -1.93 -26.25
C VAL A 172 -16.95 -1.83 -27.47
N LYS A 173 -17.79 -2.83 -27.67
CA LYS A 173 -18.80 -2.83 -28.74
C LYS A 173 -20.19 -3.08 -28.17
N ARG A 174 -21.18 -2.24 -28.53
CA ARG A 174 -22.58 -2.34 -28.04
C ARG A 174 -22.66 -2.52 -26.52
N ASN A 175 -21.91 -1.70 -25.78
CA ASN A 175 -21.86 -1.72 -24.31
C ASN A 175 -21.30 -3.02 -23.68
N LYS A 176 -20.47 -3.75 -24.42
CA LYS A 176 -19.80 -4.97 -23.97
C LYS A 176 -18.31 -4.89 -24.28
N ALA A 177 -17.46 -5.18 -23.29
CA ALA A 177 -16.05 -5.41 -23.53
C ALA A 177 -15.88 -6.72 -24.32
N ILE A 178 -15.12 -6.65 -25.40
CA ILE A 178 -14.89 -7.77 -26.32
C ILE A 178 -13.43 -8.18 -26.42
N GLY A 179 -12.53 -7.46 -25.77
CA GLY A 179 -11.10 -7.71 -25.80
C GLY A 179 -10.29 -6.46 -25.50
N VAL A 180 -9.00 -6.51 -25.84
CA VAL A 180 -8.06 -5.40 -25.69
C VAL A 180 -7.26 -5.19 -26.98
N ARG A 181 -6.78 -3.96 -27.18
CA ARG A 181 -5.81 -3.60 -28.21
C ARG A 181 -4.51 -3.21 -27.52
N MET A 182 -3.42 -3.78 -27.97
CA MET A 182 -2.08 -3.52 -27.50
C MET A 182 -1.49 -2.25 -28.16
N LYS A 183 -0.42 -1.70 -27.60
CA LYS A 183 0.30 -0.54 -28.21
C LYS A 183 0.87 -0.84 -29.61
N ASP A 184 1.26 -2.08 -29.88
CA ASP A 184 1.72 -2.53 -31.21
C ASP A 184 0.58 -2.74 -32.23
N GLY A 185 -0.66 -2.46 -31.83
CA GLY A 185 -1.87 -2.61 -32.67
C GLY A 185 -2.49 -4.01 -32.61
N LYS A 186 -1.85 -5.02 -32.04
CA LYS A 186 -2.37 -6.37 -31.90
C LYS A 186 -3.63 -6.38 -31.04
N GLN A 187 -4.59 -7.22 -31.39
CA GLN A 187 -5.85 -7.34 -30.66
C GLN A 187 -6.02 -8.74 -30.07
N PHE A 188 -6.47 -8.79 -28.83
CA PHE A 188 -6.88 -10.03 -28.17
C PHE A 188 -8.37 -9.96 -27.86
N PHE A 189 -9.16 -10.88 -28.40
CA PHE A 189 -10.58 -10.98 -28.15
C PHE A 189 -10.88 -11.96 -27.03
N ALA A 190 -11.84 -11.59 -26.15
CA ALA A 190 -12.19 -12.39 -24.98
C ALA A 190 -13.68 -12.25 -24.64
N LYS A 191 -14.22 -13.23 -23.93
CA LYS A 191 -15.59 -13.18 -23.38
C LYS A 191 -15.72 -12.14 -22.25
N ALA A 192 -14.62 -11.88 -21.53
CA ALA A 192 -14.51 -10.93 -20.43
C ALA A 192 -13.11 -10.31 -20.38
N VAL A 193 -13.04 -9.08 -19.90
CA VAL A 193 -11.82 -8.34 -19.60
C VAL A 193 -11.83 -8.03 -18.10
N VAL A 194 -10.75 -8.37 -17.40
CA VAL A 194 -10.53 -8.01 -15.98
C VAL A 194 -9.40 -7.01 -15.92
N SER A 195 -9.68 -5.80 -15.48
CA SER A 195 -8.67 -4.74 -15.35
C SER A 195 -8.17 -4.65 -13.92
N GLY A 196 -6.86 -4.84 -13.73
CA GLY A 196 -6.13 -4.70 -12.47
C GLY A 196 -5.12 -3.54 -12.46
N VAL A 197 -5.18 -2.67 -13.48
CA VAL A 197 -4.20 -1.58 -13.71
C VAL A 197 -4.56 -0.27 -13.00
N GLY A 198 -5.46 -0.32 -12.03
CA GLY A 198 -5.97 0.85 -11.33
C GLY A 198 -7.19 1.47 -12.00
N ILE A 199 -7.97 2.19 -11.17
CA ILE A 199 -9.26 2.75 -11.58
C ILE A 199 -9.08 3.93 -12.54
N PHE A 200 -8.08 4.79 -12.31
CA PHE A 200 -7.78 5.92 -13.16
C PHE A 200 -7.36 5.44 -14.55
N ASN A 201 -6.39 4.54 -14.64
CA ASN A 201 -5.94 3.98 -15.91
C ASN A 201 -7.10 3.29 -16.66
N THR A 202 -7.89 2.48 -15.94
CA THR A 202 -9.01 1.76 -16.58
C THR A 202 -10.02 2.69 -17.22
N TYR A 203 -10.45 3.74 -16.51
CA TYR A 203 -11.55 4.57 -16.98
C TYR A 203 -11.13 5.82 -17.74
N ASP A 204 -9.93 6.36 -17.46
CA ASP A 204 -9.47 7.59 -18.11
C ASP A 204 -8.45 7.35 -19.24
N GLN A 205 -7.73 6.24 -19.21
CA GLN A 205 -6.74 5.93 -20.24
C GLN A 205 -7.21 4.85 -21.22
N LEU A 206 -7.73 3.72 -20.71
CA LEU A 206 -7.98 2.53 -21.52
C LEU A 206 -9.37 2.49 -22.18
N LEU A 207 -10.30 3.36 -21.81
CA LEU A 207 -11.55 3.54 -22.57
C LEU A 207 -11.34 4.58 -23.67
N ALA A 208 -11.91 4.31 -24.85
CA ALA A 208 -11.85 5.24 -25.99
C ALA A 208 -12.29 6.65 -25.60
N PRO A 209 -11.62 7.71 -26.09
CA PRO A 209 -11.90 9.11 -25.71
C PRO A 209 -13.37 9.52 -25.89
N GLU A 210 -14.01 9.04 -26.96
CA GLU A 210 -15.40 9.32 -27.31
C GLU A 210 -16.41 8.45 -26.54
N SER A 211 -15.94 7.54 -25.68
CA SER A 211 -16.81 6.66 -24.91
C SER A 211 -17.67 7.44 -23.92
N LYS A 212 -18.99 7.26 -23.99
CA LYS A 212 -19.92 7.80 -22.98
C LYS A 212 -19.56 7.35 -21.56
N TRP A 213 -18.91 6.22 -21.43
CA TRP A 213 -18.48 5.68 -20.13
C TRP A 213 -17.29 6.44 -19.57
N ARG A 214 -16.31 6.79 -20.41
CA ARG A 214 -15.19 7.65 -20.00
C ARG A 214 -15.69 8.99 -19.46
N ALA A 215 -16.58 9.67 -20.20
CA ALA A 215 -17.19 10.92 -19.76
C ALA A 215 -17.99 10.78 -18.44
N ARG A 216 -18.72 9.67 -18.27
CA ARG A 216 -19.46 9.38 -17.04
C ARG A 216 -18.52 9.13 -15.85
N PHE A 217 -17.47 8.34 -16.03
CA PHE A 217 -16.54 8.01 -14.95
C PHE A 217 -15.65 9.20 -14.58
N LYS A 218 -15.33 10.10 -15.50
CA LYS A 218 -14.58 11.32 -15.21
C LYS A 218 -15.18 12.10 -14.02
N LYS A 219 -16.52 12.22 -13.94
CA LYS A 219 -17.21 12.85 -12.80
C LYS A 219 -17.09 12.05 -11.48
N GLN A 220 -16.94 10.73 -11.57
CA GLN A 220 -16.78 9.89 -10.38
C GLN A 220 -15.34 9.91 -9.89
N LEU A 221 -14.37 9.92 -10.80
CA LEU A 221 -12.95 10.00 -10.48
C LEU A 221 -12.59 11.31 -9.75
N GLN A 222 -13.29 12.41 -10.02
CA GLN A 222 -13.13 13.67 -9.29
C GLN A 222 -13.45 13.59 -7.78
N LYS A 223 -14.08 12.50 -7.30
CA LYS A 223 -14.44 12.28 -5.88
C LYS A 223 -13.38 11.51 -5.10
N ILE A 224 -12.35 11.09 -5.77
CA ILE A 224 -11.24 10.31 -5.22
C ILE A 224 -9.93 10.92 -5.70
N GLN A 225 -8.86 10.68 -4.94
CA GLN A 225 -7.53 11.15 -5.28
C GLN A 225 -6.59 9.93 -5.41
N PRO A 226 -5.57 10.01 -6.27
CA PRO A 226 -4.47 9.06 -6.22
C PRO A 226 -3.75 9.19 -4.87
N SER A 227 -3.19 8.10 -4.39
CA SER A 227 -2.39 8.12 -3.17
C SER A 227 -1.06 8.83 -3.41
N VAL A 228 -0.35 9.09 -2.32
CA VAL A 228 0.95 9.75 -2.36
C VAL A 228 1.99 8.93 -3.12
N GLY A 229 2.92 9.63 -3.78
CA GLY A 229 4.13 9.04 -4.33
C GLY A 229 5.16 8.73 -3.22
N HIS A 230 6.12 7.90 -3.55
CA HIS A 230 7.18 7.48 -2.62
C HIS A 230 8.54 7.43 -3.30
N GLY A 231 9.59 7.49 -2.49
CA GLY A 231 10.94 7.11 -2.87
C GLY A 231 11.40 5.92 -2.06
N CYS A 232 12.12 5.01 -2.68
CA CYS A 232 12.79 3.90 -2.02
C CYS A 232 14.28 3.92 -2.35
N LEU A 233 15.11 4.04 -1.32
CA LEU A 233 16.56 3.90 -1.44
C LEU A 233 16.92 2.44 -1.20
N TYR A 234 17.33 1.77 -2.25
CA TYR A 234 17.85 0.39 -2.22
C TYR A 234 19.34 0.45 -1.95
N ILE A 235 19.81 -0.30 -0.94
CA ILE A 235 21.20 -0.28 -0.50
C ILE A 235 21.74 -1.71 -0.52
N GLY A 236 22.85 -1.92 -1.22
CA GLY A 236 23.68 -3.12 -1.15
C GLY A 236 24.87 -2.91 -0.22
N LEU A 237 25.15 -3.91 0.60
CA LEU A 237 26.22 -3.88 1.61
C LEU A 237 27.20 -5.03 1.39
N ASN A 238 28.47 -4.78 1.68
CA ASN A 238 29.51 -5.80 1.85
C ASN A 238 29.49 -6.32 3.28
N GLY A 239 29.22 -7.62 3.43
CA GLY A 239 29.10 -8.32 4.72
C GLY A 239 27.79 -9.10 4.82
N THR A 240 27.77 -10.17 5.62
CA THR A 240 26.55 -10.92 5.89
C THR A 240 25.63 -10.15 6.84
N PRO A 241 24.30 -10.43 6.86
CA PRO A 241 23.41 -9.81 7.84
C PRO A 241 23.84 -10.04 9.29
N GLN A 242 24.48 -11.16 9.59
CA GLN A 242 25.00 -11.52 10.91
C GLN A 242 26.23 -10.69 11.27
N ASP A 243 27.23 -10.58 10.38
CA ASP A 243 28.44 -9.77 10.60
C ASP A 243 28.09 -8.30 10.80
N LEU A 244 27.13 -7.81 10.00
CA LEU A 244 26.65 -6.43 10.04
C LEU A 244 25.59 -6.19 11.14
N LYS A 245 25.22 -7.21 11.91
CA LYS A 245 24.21 -7.15 12.99
C LYS A 245 22.91 -6.48 12.55
N LEU A 246 22.46 -6.78 11.31
CA LEU A 246 21.22 -6.23 10.79
C LEU A 246 20.02 -6.80 11.55
N PRO A 247 19.10 -5.98 12.06
CA PRO A 247 17.91 -6.47 12.74
C PRO A 247 16.89 -7.04 11.75
N LYS A 248 15.99 -7.90 12.22
CA LYS A 248 14.77 -8.27 11.47
C LYS A 248 13.65 -7.24 11.64
N THR A 249 13.68 -6.48 12.74
CA THR A 249 12.72 -5.43 13.08
C THR A 249 12.82 -4.27 12.12
N ASN A 250 11.70 -3.82 11.56
CA ASN A 250 11.65 -2.59 10.77
C ASN A 250 11.72 -1.37 11.69
N LEU A 251 12.25 -0.26 11.19
CA LEU A 251 12.31 1.01 11.90
C LEU A 251 11.39 2.02 11.22
N TRP A 252 10.53 2.68 12.00
CA TRP A 252 9.65 3.76 11.59
C TRP A 252 10.06 5.03 12.31
N ILE A 253 10.75 5.93 11.61
CA ILE A 253 11.37 7.13 12.19
C ILE A 253 10.52 8.34 11.88
N TYR A 254 10.17 9.12 12.92
CA TYR A 254 9.31 10.30 12.84
C TYR A 254 9.94 11.50 13.50
N PRO A 255 9.72 12.73 12.96
CA PRO A 255 10.10 13.97 13.66
C PRO A 255 9.41 14.07 15.03
N GLN A 256 10.13 14.58 16.04
CA GLN A 256 9.61 14.68 17.41
C GLN A 256 8.61 15.83 17.59
N ALA A 257 8.92 17.00 17.00
CA ALA A 257 8.32 18.27 17.38
C ALA A 257 6.84 18.47 17.03
N LYS A 258 6.32 17.71 16.02
CA LYS A 258 4.98 17.92 15.45
C LYS A 258 4.22 16.60 15.34
N ASP A 259 2.88 16.65 15.25
CA ASP A 259 2.06 15.49 14.91
C ASP A 259 2.29 15.04 13.45
N HIS A 260 1.83 13.83 13.11
CA HIS A 260 2.04 13.25 11.78
C HIS A 260 1.43 14.10 10.65
N ASP A 261 0.23 14.64 10.85
CA ASP A 261 -0.46 15.44 9.82
C ASP A 261 0.29 16.73 9.53
N THR A 262 0.75 17.43 10.56
CA THR A 262 1.55 18.64 10.41
C THR A 262 2.89 18.34 9.74
N CYS A 263 3.59 17.26 10.11
CA CYS A 263 4.83 16.86 9.46
C CYS A 263 4.63 16.58 7.96
N VAL A 264 3.55 15.88 7.59
CA VAL A 264 3.21 15.62 6.18
C VAL A 264 2.89 16.91 5.45
N ALA A 265 2.07 17.80 6.02
CA ALA A 265 1.69 19.06 5.40
C ALA A 265 2.89 19.98 5.15
N ASP A 266 3.77 20.13 6.13
CA ASP A 266 5.00 20.92 6.01
C ASP A 266 5.92 20.38 4.91
N TYR A 267 6.11 19.06 4.88
CA TYR A 267 6.95 18.41 3.87
C TYR A 267 6.37 18.51 2.46
N LEU A 268 5.05 18.40 2.30
CA LEU A 268 4.39 18.60 1.00
C LEU A 268 4.45 20.05 0.53
N ALA A 269 4.47 21.02 1.46
CA ALA A 269 4.65 22.43 1.14
C ALA A 269 6.11 22.77 0.76
N ASP A 270 7.07 22.11 1.42
CA ASP A 270 8.50 22.30 1.17
C ASP A 270 9.28 21.01 1.44
N THR A 271 9.68 20.32 0.37
CA THR A 271 10.40 19.04 0.44
C THR A 271 11.82 19.11 1.00
N THR A 272 12.30 20.32 1.33
CA THR A 272 13.56 20.52 2.07
C THR A 272 13.40 20.29 3.58
N GLN A 273 12.17 20.36 4.10
CA GLN A 273 11.84 20.03 5.48
C GLN A 273 12.18 18.57 5.83
N ALA A 274 12.17 18.23 7.12
CA ALA A 274 12.39 16.86 7.58
C ALA A 274 11.38 15.89 6.92
N PHE A 275 11.84 14.69 6.58
CA PHE A 275 10.93 13.66 6.08
C PHE A 275 9.83 13.37 7.12
N PRO A 276 8.56 13.30 6.72
CA PRO A 276 7.46 13.05 7.65
C PRO A 276 7.45 11.62 8.19
N VAL A 277 8.06 10.70 7.47
CA VAL A 277 8.31 9.31 7.84
C VAL A 277 9.55 8.80 7.10
N VAL A 278 10.40 8.06 7.81
CA VAL A 278 11.46 7.25 7.21
C VAL A 278 11.28 5.82 7.70
N TYR A 279 10.98 4.92 6.77
CA TYR A 279 10.86 3.49 7.05
C TYR A 279 12.12 2.77 6.61
N ILE A 280 12.76 2.01 7.51
CA ILE A 280 13.96 1.23 7.20
C ILE A 280 13.65 -0.25 7.38
N SER A 281 13.89 -1.02 6.33
CA SER A 281 13.68 -2.47 6.28
C SER A 281 14.98 -3.19 5.96
N PHE A 282 15.12 -4.41 6.47
CA PHE A 282 16.33 -5.23 6.33
C PHE A 282 15.99 -6.58 5.67
N PRO A 283 15.68 -6.61 4.35
CA PRO A 283 15.20 -7.81 3.65
C PRO A 283 16.15 -9.01 3.80
N SER A 284 17.45 -8.79 3.67
CA SER A 284 18.47 -9.84 3.80
C SER A 284 18.54 -10.49 5.19
N ALA A 285 18.23 -9.74 6.25
CA ALA A 285 18.21 -10.27 7.63
C ALA A 285 16.94 -11.09 7.93
N LYS A 286 15.86 -10.85 7.17
CA LYS A 286 14.56 -11.53 7.33
C LYS A 286 14.49 -12.84 6.56
N ASP A 287 15.24 -12.96 5.47
CA ASP A 287 15.21 -14.13 4.60
C ASP A 287 16.28 -15.16 5.01
N PRO A 288 15.89 -16.31 5.58
CA PRO A 288 16.86 -17.31 6.01
C PRO A 288 17.66 -17.94 4.85
N SER A 289 17.16 -17.85 3.60
CA SER A 289 17.85 -18.34 2.41
C SER A 289 18.80 -17.31 1.78
N TRP A 290 18.91 -16.10 2.36
CA TRP A 290 19.67 -15.02 1.76
C TRP A 290 21.14 -15.35 1.58
N SER A 291 21.81 -15.80 2.64
CA SER A 291 23.26 -16.05 2.64
C SER A 291 23.71 -17.16 1.69
N GLU A 292 22.82 -18.12 1.39
CA GLU A 292 23.08 -19.16 0.37
C GLU A 292 23.02 -18.58 -1.04
N ARG A 293 22.09 -17.65 -1.30
CA ARG A 293 21.90 -17.05 -2.62
C ARG A 293 22.88 -15.90 -2.89
N TYR A 294 23.27 -15.18 -1.87
CA TYR A 294 24.12 -13.97 -1.97
C TYR A 294 25.18 -13.97 -0.85
N PRO A 295 26.21 -14.84 -0.95
CA PRO A 295 27.26 -14.95 0.06
C PRO A 295 27.99 -13.61 0.26
N GLY A 296 28.21 -13.20 1.51
CA GLY A 296 28.96 -12.00 1.87
C GLY A 296 28.27 -10.68 1.49
N LYS A 297 26.97 -10.68 1.16
CA LYS A 297 26.22 -9.48 0.81
C LYS A 297 24.97 -9.33 1.67
N SER A 298 24.52 -8.08 1.83
CA SER A 298 23.27 -7.74 2.51
C SER A 298 22.53 -6.62 1.80
N THR A 299 21.25 -6.43 2.13
CA THR A 299 20.44 -5.33 1.58
C THR A 299 19.64 -4.63 2.66
N ILE A 300 19.41 -3.33 2.43
CA ILE A 300 18.53 -2.47 3.21
C ILE A 300 17.66 -1.69 2.23
N ASP A 301 16.38 -1.51 2.56
CA ASP A 301 15.46 -0.63 1.85
C ASP A 301 15.05 0.51 2.78
N ILE A 302 15.14 1.76 2.30
CA ILE A 302 14.66 2.94 3.04
C ILE A 302 13.57 3.61 2.22
N ILE A 303 12.37 3.72 2.79
CA ILE A 303 11.21 4.28 2.11
C ILE A 303 10.76 5.57 2.80
N THR A 304 10.41 6.58 2.01
CA THR A 304 9.78 7.81 2.49
C THR A 304 8.71 8.28 1.51
N LEU A 305 7.84 9.19 1.97
CA LEU A 305 6.94 9.93 1.09
C LEU A 305 7.79 10.80 0.17
N LEU A 306 7.46 10.79 -1.12
CA LEU A 306 8.13 11.62 -2.11
C LEU A 306 7.09 12.09 -3.13
N PRO A 307 6.70 13.40 -3.11
CA PRO A 307 5.65 13.89 -3.99
C PRO A 307 6.04 13.78 -5.46
N TYR A 308 5.09 13.39 -6.30
CA TYR A 308 5.27 13.37 -7.76
C TYR A 308 5.69 14.75 -8.32
N GLU A 309 5.13 15.80 -7.76
CA GLU A 309 5.36 17.19 -8.18
C GLU A 309 6.84 17.57 -8.09
N THR A 310 7.59 17.00 -7.14
CA THR A 310 9.03 17.19 -7.01
C THR A 310 9.81 16.75 -8.25
N PHE A 311 9.27 15.77 -8.99
CA PHE A 311 9.89 15.18 -10.18
C PHE A 311 9.12 15.43 -11.47
N ALA A 312 7.99 16.14 -11.43
CA ALA A 312 7.07 16.29 -12.55
C ALA A 312 7.71 16.94 -13.79
N GLN A 313 8.69 17.81 -13.62
CA GLN A 313 9.40 18.45 -14.75
C GLN A 313 10.14 17.47 -15.64
N TRP A 314 10.51 16.29 -15.13
CA TRP A 314 11.13 15.21 -15.92
C TRP A 314 10.14 14.16 -16.41
N ASP A 315 8.82 14.39 -16.22
CA ASP A 315 7.82 13.48 -16.77
C ASP A 315 7.90 13.42 -18.31
N GLY A 316 7.66 12.23 -18.87
CA GLY A 316 7.83 12.01 -20.29
C GLY A 316 9.28 11.81 -20.78
N THR A 317 10.28 11.99 -19.91
CA THR A 317 11.67 11.64 -20.24
C THR A 317 11.90 10.13 -20.13
N GLN A 318 12.87 9.63 -20.89
CA GLN A 318 13.20 8.20 -20.89
C GLN A 318 13.83 7.79 -19.55
N TRP A 319 13.41 6.64 -19.01
CA TRP A 319 14.04 6.03 -17.83
C TRP A 319 15.54 5.85 -18.02
N MET A 320 16.34 6.14 -16.99
CA MET A 320 17.82 6.20 -16.98
C MET A 320 18.46 7.29 -17.88
N HIS A 321 17.68 8.17 -18.51
CA HIS A 321 18.15 9.25 -19.36
C HIS A 321 17.47 10.58 -19.05
N ARG A 322 17.34 10.92 -17.74
CA ARG A 322 16.60 12.10 -17.28
C ARG A 322 17.47 13.35 -17.06
N GLY A 323 18.79 13.22 -17.25
CA GLY A 323 19.75 14.32 -17.16
C GLY A 323 20.36 14.53 -15.76
N SER A 324 21.42 15.33 -15.72
CA SER A 324 22.25 15.52 -14.52
C SER A 324 21.51 16.18 -13.35
N GLU A 325 20.58 17.10 -13.61
CA GLU A 325 19.79 17.75 -12.55
C GLU A 325 18.87 16.76 -11.83
N TYR A 326 18.29 15.83 -12.58
CA TYR A 326 17.48 14.75 -11.99
C TYR A 326 18.34 13.85 -11.08
N GLU A 327 19.52 13.44 -11.56
CA GLU A 327 20.42 12.60 -10.77
C GLU A 327 20.97 13.36 -9.55
N ALA A 328 21.27 14.64 -9.66
CA ALA A 328 21.67 15.47 -8.52
C ALA A 328 20.58 15.59 -7.46
N LEU A 329 19.31 15.71 -7.87
CA LEU A 329 18.18 15.73 -6.92
C LEU A 329 18.01 14.35 -6.25
N LYS A 330 18.11 13.25 -7.00
CA LYS A 330 18.09 11.88 -6.43
C LYS A 330 19.19 11.72 -5.38
N GLU A 331 20.42 12.14 -5.72
CA GLU A 331 21.54 12.05 -4.80
C GLU A 331 21.31 12.85 -3.53
N LYS A 332 20.80 14.08 -3.62
CA LYS A 332 20.45 14.91 -2.46
C LYS A 332 19.44 14.20 -1.54
N VAL A 333 18.43 13.56 -2.11
CA VAL A 333 17.42 12.80 -1.33
C VAL A 333 18.06 11.56 -0.72
N ALA A 334 18.88 10.81 -1.48
CA ALA A 334 19.57 9.62 -1.02
C ALA A 334 20.48 9.90 0.17
N GLN A 335 21.28 10.97 0.12
CA GLN A 335 22.18 11.36 1.22
C GLN A 335 21.40 11.72 2.51
N ARG A 336 20.24 12.37 2.38
CA ARG A 336 19.37 12.64 3.53
C ARG A 336 18.83 11.35 4.15
N LEU A 337 18.46 10.36 3.34
CA LEU A 337 17.99 9.05 3.83
C LEU A 337 19.13 8.23 4.48
N LEU A 338 20.34 8.26 3.89
CA LEU A 338 21.53 7.62 4.46
C LEU A 338 21.88 8.21 5.83
N THR A 339 21.68 9.52 6.03
CA THR A 339 21.88 10.16 7.34
C THR A 339 21.00 9.48 8.41
N HIS A 340 19.72 9.25 8.14
CA HIS A 340 18.85 8.53 9.09
C HIS A 340 19.28 7.09 9.34
N LEU A 341 19.81 6.38 8.33
CA LEU A 341 20.37 5.05 8.52
C LEU A 341 21.56 5.09 9.47
N PHE A 342 22.50 6.01 9.26
CA PHE A 342 23.72 6.10 10.05
C PHE A 342 23.50 6.63 11.46
N GLU A 343 22.45 7.41 11.70
CA GLU A 343 21.99 7.77 13.05
C GLU A 343 21.55 6.53 13.85
N GLN A 344 20.92 5.55 13.20
CA GLN A 344 20.48 4.32 13.85
C GLN A 344 21.56 3.23 13.87
N LEU A 345 22.35 3.11 12.80
CA LEU A 345 23.34 2.04 12.60
C LEU A 345 24.65 2.64 12.04
N PRO A 346 25.39 3.40 12.86
CA PRO A 346 26.57 4.16 12.41
C PRO A 346 27.70 3.28 11.84
N HIS A 347 27.80 2.03 12.30
CA HIS A 347 28.81 1.09 11.85
C HIS A 347 28.64 0.62 10.40
N LEU A 348 27.49 0.89 9.76
CA LEU A 348 27.23 0.47 8.37
C LEU A 348 27.86 1.40 7.33
N LYS A 349 28.34 2.58 7.72
CA LYS A 349 28.84 3.60 6.80
C LYS A 349 29.91 3.08 5.85
N ASP A 350 30.88 2.31 6.37
CA ASP A 350 32.01 1.79 5.60
C ASP A 350 31.69 0.47 4.87
N HIS A 351 30.45 -0.03 4.99
CA HIS A 351 29.99 -1.27 4.37
C HIS A 351 29.11 -1.06 3.13
N ILE A 352 28.79 0.19 2.80
CA ILE A 352 27.97 0.51 1.62
C ILE A 352 28.77 0.11 0.35
N ASP A 353 28.19 -0.80 -0.45
CA ASP A 353 28.74 -1.23 -1.74
C ASP A 353 28.11 -0.43 -2.90
N HIS A 354 26.79 -0.29 -2.83
CA HIS A 354 26.01 0.43 -3.83
C HIS A 354 24.71 0.92 -3.25
N TYR A 355 24.17 2.01 -3.78
CA TYR A 355 22.79 2.42 -3.50
C TYR A 355 22.15 3.10 -4.71
N GLU A 356 20.82 3.01 -4.79
CA GLU A 356 20.03 3.67 -5.81
C GLU A 356 18.68 4.11 -5.28
N LEU A 357 18.29 5.36 -5.58
CA LEU A 357 16.97 5.89 -5.20
C LEU A 357 15.99 5.69 -6.36
N SER A 358 14.88 4.98 -6.11
CA SER A 358 13.69 5.07 -6.96
C SER A 358 12.87 6.31 -6.62
N THR A 359 12.15 6.85 -7.60
CA THR A 359 11.32 8.04 -7.47
C THR A 359 9.89 7.74 -7.93
N PRO A 360 8.91 8.65 -7.76
CA PRO A 360 7.59 8.49 -8.35
C PRO A 360 7.61 8.24 -9.86
N LEU A 361 8.60 8.80 -10.58
CA LEU A 361 8.76 8.52 -12.02
C LEU A 361 9.27 7.11 -12.31
N THR A 362 9.99 6.48 -11.38
CA THR A 362 10.36 5.05 -11.47
C THR A 362 9.10 4.19 -11.35
N THR A 363 8.26 4.48 -10.36
CA THR A 363 6.97 3.80 -10.16
C THR A 363 6.06 4.01 -11.39
N LYS A 364 5.97 5.23 -11.91
CA LYS A 364 5.22 5.51 -13.14
C LYS A 364 5.72 4.67 -14.31
N ASN A 365 7.03 4.55 -14.49
CA ASN A 365 7.62 3.78 -15.60
C ASN A 365 7.31 2.29 -15.52
N PHE A 366 7.38 1.68 -14.33
CA PHE A 366 7.25 0.22 -14.18
C PHE A 366 5.83 -0.24 -13.85
N VAL A 367 5.04 0.58 -13.14
CA VAL A 367 3.68 0.23 -12.69
C VAL A 367 2.61 0.97 -13.49
N ASN A 368 3.01 2.00 -14.26
CA ASN A 368 2.15 2.83 -15.10
C ASN A 368 1.06 3.62 -14.32
N TYR A 369 1.26 3.85 -13.03
CA TYR A 369 0.43 4.77 -12.26
C TYR A 369 0.77 6.22 -12.62
N SER A 370 -0.24 7.02 -12.94
CA SER A 370 -0.07 8.35 -13.57
C SER A 370 0.71 9.35 -12.73
N HIS A 371 0.66 9.25 -11.41
CA HIS A 371 1.37 10.10 -10.45
C HIS A 371 2.43 9.31 -9.64
N GLY A 372 2.79 8.12 -10.09
CA GLY A 372 3.73 7.26 -9.35
C GLY A 372 3.23 6.89 -7.95
N GLU A 373 1.92 6.86 -7.78
CA GLU A 373 1.26 6.57 -6.52
C GLU A 373 1.51 5.15 -6.02
N LEU A 374 1.73 5.00 -4.71
CA LEU A 374 2.09 3.72 -4.09
C LEU A 374 0.87 2.80 -3.91
N TYR A 375 -0.25 3.37 -3.46
CA TYR A 375 -1.42 2.61 -3.01
C TYR A 375 -2.67 2.78 -3.88
N GLY A 376 -2.49 3.21 -5.14
CA GLY A 376 -3.61 3.51 -6.03
C GLY A 376 -4.43 4.68 -5.51
N ILE A 377 -5.64 4.45 -5.02
CA ILE A 377 -6.51 5.50 -4.47
C ILE A 377 -6.24 5.70 -2.98
N ASP A 378 -6.24 6.96 -2.53
CA ASP A 378 -6.16 7.34 -1.12
C ASP A 378 -7.21 6.65 -0.24
N HIS A 379 -6.81 6.24 0.97
CA HIS A 379 -7.67 5.53 1.93
C HIS A 379 -8.44 6.48 2.83
N THR A 380 -9.02 7.55 2.27
CA THR A 380 -9.89 8.50 2.97
C THR A 380 -11.28 7.92 3.28
N PRO A 381 -12.05 8.48 4.22
CA PRO A 381 -13.45 8.15 4.40
C PRO A 381 -14.28 8.25 3.10
N ALA A 382 -14.01 9.26 2.28
CA ALA A 382 -14.69 9.48 0.99
C ALA A 382 -14.55 8.30 0.01
N ARG A 383 -13.37 7.63 -0.02
CA ARG A 383 -13.15 6.43 -0.85
C ARG A 383 -14.16 5.33 -0.53
N PHE A 384 -14.38 5.02 0.74
CA PHE A 384 -15.24 3.91 1.16
C PHE A 384 -16.72 4.14 0.84
N ARG A 385 -17.13 5.38 0.62
CA ARG A 385 -18.47 5.75 0.17
C ARG A 385 -18.67 5.61 -1.33
N GLN A 386 -17.62 5.37 -2.12
CA GLN A 386 -17.72 5.26 -3.57
C GLN A 386 -18.28 3.90 -4.01
N ARG A 387 -19.53 3.89 -4.48
CA ARG A 387 -20.21 2.66 -4.90
C ARG A 387 -19.71 2.09 -6.22
N PHE A 388 -18.97 2.85 -7.01
CA PHE A 388 -18.40 2.40 -8.28
C PHE A 388 -17.07 1.63 -8.10
N LEU A 389 -16.44 1.71 -6.93
CA LEU A 389 -15.24 0.94 -6.59
C LEU A 389 -15.63 -0.50 -6.24
N LYS A 390 -15.97 -1.27 -7.25
CA LYS A 390 -16.39 -2.67 -7.13
C LYS A 390 -16.07 -3.45 -8.40
N PRO A 391 -16.00 -4.80 -8.36
CA PRO A 391 -15.67 -5.62 -9.53
C PRO A 391 -16.60 -5.42 -10.72
N LEU A 392 -17.90 -5.36 -10.47
CA LEU A 392 -18.89 -5.23 -11.54
C LEU A 392 -18.97 -3.80 -12.07
N THR A 393 -18.68 -3.62 -13.35
CA THR A 393 -18.84 -2.34 -14.04
C THR A 393 -20.19 -2.28 -14.81
N PRO A 394 -20.65 -1.10 -15.23
CA PRO A 394 -21.81 -1.01 -16.12
C PRO A 394 -21.53 -1.43 -17.57
N ILE A 395 -20.27 -1.68 -17.95
CA ILE A 395 -19.89 -2.23 -19.25
C ILE A 395 -19.90 -3.75 -19.10
N LYS A 396 -20.81 -4.43 -19.81
CA LYS A 396 -20.90 -5.89 -19.76
C LYS A 396 -19.54 -6.54 -20.10
N GLY A 397 -19.13 -7.54 -19.34
CA GLY A 397 -17.87 -8.26 -19.56
C GLY A 397 -16.60 -7.48 -19.19
N LEU A 398 -16.71 -6.25 -18.66
CA LEU A 398 -15.61 -5.54 -18.03
C LEU A 398 -15.72 -5.63 -16.52
N TYR A 399 -14.67 -6.13 -15.88
CA TYR A 399 -14.55 -6.27 -14.44
C TYR A 399 -13.30 -5.53 -13.93
N LEU A 400 -13.33 -5.12 -12.68
CA LEU A 400 -12.20 -4.49 -11.98
C LEU A 400 -11.66 -5.41 -10.90
N THR A 401 -10.35 -5.36 -10.68
CA THR A 401 -9.64 -6.04 -9.61
C THR A 401 -8.49 -5.14 -9.11
N GLY A 402 -7.74 -5.59 -8.13
CA GLY A 402 -6.59 -4.86 -7.60
C GLY A 402 -6.91 -4.05 -6.33
N GLN A 403 -5.89 -3.36 -5.82
CA GLN A 403 -5.97 -2.63 -4.55
C GLN A 403 -7.03 -1.52 -4.52
N ASP A 404 -7.38 -0.92 -5.65
CA ASP A 404 -8.40 0.14 -5.72
C ASP A 404 -9.79 -0.35 -5.35
N ILE A 405 -10.06 -1.65 -5.55
CA ILE A 405 -11.37 -2.26 -5.26
C ILE A 405 -11.52 -2.66 -3.81
N VAL A 406 -10.40 -2.93 -3.13
CA VAL A 406 -10.39 -3.35 -1.73
C VAL A 406 -9.58 -2.37 -0.89
N THR A 407 -8.32 -2.66 -0.64
CA THR A 407 -7.39 -1.87 0.17
C THR A 407 -5.97 -2.04 -0.38
N ALA A 408 -5.04 -1.23 0.16
CA ALA A 408 -3.64 -1.26 -0.22
C ALA A 408 -2.97 -2.62 -0.08
N GLY A 409 -1.89 -2.78 -0.83
CA GLY A 409 -0.89 -3.84 -0.68
C GLY A 409 -1.26 -5.16 -1.35
N VAL A 410 -0.32 -6.11 -1.26
CA VAL A 410 -0.43 -7.44 -1.88
C VAL A 410 -1.65 -8.21 -1.35
N GLY A 411 -1.90 -8.15 -0.03
CA GLY A 411 -3.05 -8.81 0.60
C GLY A 411 -4.38 -8.25 0.08
N GLY A 412 -4.51 -6.93 -0.03
CA GLY A 412 -5.69 -6.27 -0.60
C GLY A 412 -5.90 -6.65 -2.07
N ALA A 413 -4.83 -6.67 -2.86
CA ALA A 413 -4.89 -7.06 -4.28
C ALA A 413 -5.30 -8.53 -4.47
N LEU A 414 -4.75 -9.47 -3.68
CA LEU A 414 -5.15 -10.88 -3.71
C LEU A 414 -6.61 -11.06 -3.31
N PHE A 415 -7.04 -10.41 -2.23
CA PHE A 415 -8.42 -10.45 -1.78
C PHE A 415 -9.38 -9.87 -2.82
N SER A 416 -8.95 -8.83 -3.56
CA SER A 416 -9.74 -8.27 -4.66
C SER A 416 -9.98 -9.30 -5.78
N GLY A 417 -8.97 -10.13 -6.10
CA GLY A 417 -9.11 -11.25 -7.05
C GLY A 417 -10.21 -12.22 -6.65
N LEU A 418 -10.28 -12.57 -5.36
CA LEU A 418 -11.32 -13.42 -4.80
C LEU A 418 -12.74 -12.80 -4.93
N ILE A 419 -12.85 -11.50 -4.62
CA ILE A 419 -14.11 -10.75 -4.77
C ILE A 419 -14.51 -10.69 -6.25
N THR A 420 -13.55 -10.42 -7.13
CA THR A 420 -13.80 -10.32 -8.57
C THR A 420 -14.25 -11.66 -9.17
N ALA A 421 -13.56 -12.76 -8.84
CA ALA A 421 -13.97 -14.09 -9.22
C ALA A 421 -15.38 -14.44 -8.72
N SER A 422 -15.70 -14.05 -7.48
CA SER A 422 -17.04 -14.22 -6.91
C SER A 422 -18.11 -13.45 -7.71
N ALA A 423 -17.82 -12.21 -8.07
CA ALA A 423 -18.73 -11.36 -8.85
C ALA A 423 -18.91 -11.87 -10.29
N MET A 424 -17.85 -12.39 -10.92
CA MET A 424 -17.88 -12.93 -12.28
C MET A 424 -18.71 -14.22 -12.38
N THR A 425 -18.60 -15.10 -11.38
CA THR A 425 -19.22 -16.45 -11.42
C THR A 425 -20.54 -16.53 -10.69
N GLY A 426 -20.92 -15.50 -9.92
CA GLY A 426 -22.09 -15.53 -9.04
C GLY A 426 -21.94 -16.45 -7.81
N ARG A 427 -20.73 -16.93 -7.53
CA ARG A 427 -20.43 -17.81 -6.39
C ARG A 427 -19.69 -17.04 -5.30
N ASN A 428 -20.02 -17.28 -4.03
CA ASN A 428 -19.33 -16.65 -2.93
C ASN A 428 -18.10 -17.45 -2.48
N TYR A 429 -16.96 -17.17 -3.07
CA TYR A 429 -15.69 -17.81 -2.70
C TYR A 429 -15.11 -17.32 -1.37
N MET A 430 -15.54 -16.18 -0.85
CA MET A 430 -15.09 -15.66 0.46
C MET A 430 -15.45 -16.60 1.62
N LYS A 431 -16.56 -17.37 1.51
CA LYS A 431 -16.96 -18.34 2.55
C LYS A 431 -15.93 -19.45 2.79
N LYS A 432 -15.01 -19.67 1.86
CA LYS A 432 -13.97 -20.73 1.98
C LYS A 432 -12.71 -20.24 2.69
N ILE A 433 -12.55 -18.92 2.84
CA ILE A 433 -11.31 -18.30 3.33
C ILE A 433 -11.57 -17.48 4.62
N MET A 434 -12.75 -16.95 4.80
CA MET A 434 -13.22 -16.16 5.93
C MET A 434 -14.27 -16.95 6.77
#